data_008b622703e783dc23e30e6c11ef5d9c
#
_entry.id   008b622703e783dc23e30e6c11ef5d9c
#
_cell.length_a   1.000
_cell.length_b   1.000
_cell.length_c   1.000
_cell.angle_alpha   90.00
_cell.angle_beta   90.00
_cell.angle_gamma   90.00
#
_symmetry.space_group_name_H-M   'P 1'
#
loop_
_entity.id
_entity.type
_entity.pdbx_description
1 polymer ?
#
loop_
_entity_poly.entity_id
_entity_poly.type
_entity_poly.pdbx_seq_one_letter_code
_entity_poly.pdbx_strand_id
1 'polypeptide(L)'
;MRILITITIFLSSIFSQSIVGSWELTSPYTSEVDGKAHALIRHNYTSDGDFDSYIWHDGRFRLAGNGEYYIYKNRLRQTVNRETYAGIMDFTTDSTMTIKWDGETAMLIFKKLPKKPQS
;
A
#
# COMPACT_ATOMS: atom_id res chain seq x y z
N MET A 1 -18.07 -1.44 33.62
CA MET A 1 -17.57 -0.31 32.85
C MET A 1 -16.16 -0.53 32.35
N ARG A 2 -15.22 -0.88 33.21
CA ARG A 2 -13.82 -1.13 32.76
C ARG A 2 -13.70 -2.32 31.83
N ILE A 3 -14.53 -3.36 32.03
CA ILE A 3 -14.51 -4.53 31.18
C ILE A 3 -14.92 -4.19 29.75
N LEU A 4 -15.91 -3.32 29.57
CA LEU A 4 -16.35 -2.91 28.24
C LEU A 4 -15.26 -2.15 27.49
N ILE A 5 -14.53 -1.27 28.17
CA ILE A 5 -13.43 -0.53 27.56
C ILE A 5 -12.33 -1.49 27.11
N THR A 6 -11.98 -2.46 27.94
CA THR A 6 -10.95 -3.45 27.61
C THR A 6 -11.35 -4.28 26.39
N ILE A 7 -12.60 -4.72 26.32
CA ILE A 7 -13.10 -5.49 25.18
C ILE A 7 -13.05 -4.66 23.91
N THR A 8 -13.41 -3.39 23.97
CA THR A 8 -13.39 -2.50 22.81
C THR A 8 -11.97 -2.37 22.26
N ILE A 9 -10.98 -2.17 23.12
CA ILE A 9 -9.58 -2.07 22.72
C ILE A 9 -9.12 -3.37 22.05
N PHE A 10 -9.47 -4.51 22.61
CA PHE A 10 -9.11 -5.81 22.06
C PHE A 10 -9.70 -6.01 20.66
N LEU A 11 -10.98 -5.68 20.46
CA LEU A 11 -11.62 -5.80 19.16
C LEU A 11 -10.96 -4.89 18.12
N SER A 12 -10.60 -3.67 18.50
CA SER A 12 -9.89 -2.76 17.60
C SER A 12 -8.56 -3.35 17.15
N SER A 13 -7.83 -4.02 18.05
CA SER A 13 -6.56 -4.65 17.70
C SER A 13 -6.75 -5.80 16.71
N ILE A 14 -7.81 -6.62 16.87
CA ILE A 14 -8.07 -7.76 16.00
C ILE A 14 -8.33 -7.31 14.56
N PHE A 15 -9.10 -6.23 14.38
CA PHE A 15 -9.50 -5.77 13.05
C PHE A 15 -8.57 -4.72 12.48
N SER A 16 -7.51 -4.36 13.21
CA SER A 16 -6.54 -3.40 12.73
C SER A 16 -5.61 -4.07 11.73
N GLN A 17 -5.68 -3.66 10.47
CA GLN A 17 -4.74 -4.07 9.44
C GLN A 17 -3.84 -2.90 9.12
N SER A 18 -2.60 -3.21 8.73
CA SER A 18 -1.60 -2.19 8.53
C SER A 18 -1.16 -2.12 7.08
N ILE A 19 -1.08 -0.90 6.55
CA ILE A 19 -0.47 -0.65 5.26
C ILE A 19 1.06 -0.73 5.34
N VAL A 20 1.63 -0.72 6.54
CA VAL A 20 3.09 -0.73 6.70
C VAL A 20 3.69 -1.96 6.03
N GLY A 21 4.69 -1.74 5.18
CA GLY A 21 5.35 -2.79 4.43
C GLY A 21 5.50 -2.44 2.96
N SER A 22 5.93 -3.42 2.20
CA SER A 22 6.13 -3.28 0.76
C SER A 22 5.01 -3.96 0.01
N TRP A 23 4.50 -3.30 -1.02
CA TRP A 23 3.38 -3.75 -1.81
C TRP A 23 3.71 -3.66 -3.29
N GLU A 24 3.32 -4.66 -4.06
CA GLU A 24 3.47 -4.66 -5.52
C GLU A 24 2.12 -4.57 -6.20
N LEU A 25 2.04 -3.72 -7.22
CA LEU A 25 0.85 -3.61 -8.04
C LEU A 25 0.70 -4.88 -8.88
N THR A 26 -0.43 -5.56 -8.75
CA THR A 26 -0.69 -6.78 -9.50
C THR A 26 -1.70 -6.58 -10.63
N SER A 27 -2.51 -5.55 -10.55
CA SER A 27 -3.55 -5.26 -11.54
C SER A 27 -3.94 -3.78 -11.42
N PRO A 28 -4.32 -3.11 -12.52
CA PRO A 28 -4.37 -3.64 -13.88
C PRO A 28 -3.08 -3.48 -14.67
N TYR A 29 -2.08 -2.79 -14.12
CA TYR A 29 -0.87 -2.42 -14.87
C TYR A 29 0.29 -3.33 -14.49
N THR A 30 0.74 -4.13 -15.46
CA THR A 30 1.90 -4.99 -15.31
C THR A 30 2.78 -4.84 -16.53
N SER A 31 4.04 -5.26 -16.38
CA SER A 31 5.00 -5.36 -17.46
C SER A 31 5.32 -6.83 -17.72
N GLU A 32 5.69 -7.20 -18.94
CA GLU A 32 6.15 -8.53 -19.23
C GLU A 32 7.67 -8.60 -19.25
N VAL A 33 8.20 -9.63 -18.59
CA VAL A 33 9.62 -9.94 -18.59
C VAL A 33 9.74 -11.42 -18.87
N ASP A 34 10.42 -11.76 -19.97
CA ASP A 34 10.62 -13.14 -20.41
C ASP A 34 9.29 -13.93 -20.49
N GLY A 35 8.24 -13.29 -21.01
CA GLY A 35 6.93 -13.91 -21.16
C GLY A 35 6.12 -14.05 -19.88
N LYS A 36 6.62 -13.49 -18.76
CA LYS A 36 5.92 -13.53 -17.49
C LYS A 36 5.49 -12.13 -17.07
N ALA A 37 4.30 -12.03 -16.50
CA ALA A 37 3.83 -10.76 -15.95
C ALA A 37 4.70 -10.35 -14.76
N HIS A 38 5.06 -9.08 -14.73
CA HIS A 38 5.88 -8.51 -13.67
C HIS A 38 5.22 -7.25 -13.13
N ALA A 39 5.26 -7.05 -11.82
CA ALA A 39 4.71 -5.84 -11.24
C ALA A 39 5.45 -4.61 -11.78
N LEU A 40 4.69 -3.59 -12.17
CA LEU A 40 5.25 -2.35 -12.70
C LEU A 40 5.59 -1.36 -11.60
N ILE A 41 4.84 -1.39 -10.51
CA ILE A 41 4.95 -0.41 -9.42
C ILE A 41 5.10 -1.17 -8.11
N ARG A 42 5.97 -0.65 -7.25
CA ARG A 42 6.13 -1.12 -5.87
C ARG A 42 6.07 0.08 -4.94
N HIS A 43 5.27 -0.03 -3.89
CA HIS A 43 5.19 0.99 -2.84
C HIS A 43 5.71 0.43 -1.53
N ASN A 44 6.41 1.25 -0.77
CA ASN A 44 6.85 0.90 0.58
C ASN A 44 6.32 1.95 1.55
N TYR A 45 5.59 1.50 2.57
CA TYR A 45 5.00 2.38 3.58
C TYR A 45 5.64 2.08 4.93
N THR A 46 6.14 3.11 5.60
CA THR A 46 6.75 2.96 6.92
C THR A 46 5.76 3.31 8.03
N SER A 47 6.07 2.88 9.25
CA SER A 47 5.23 3.20 10.40
C SER A 47 5.30 4.68 10.80
N ASP A 48 6.30 5.40 10.31
CA ASP A 48 6.48 6.82 10.60
C ASP A 48 5.67 7.74 9.69
N GLY A 49 4.92 7.18 8.74
CA GLY A 49 4.13 7.99 7.82
C GLY A 49 4.86 8.36 6.53
N ASP A 50 5.98 7.73 6.27
CA ASP A 50 6.74 7.95 5.04
C ASP A 50 6.40 6.86 4.02
N PHE A 51 6.55 7.20 2.73
CA PHE A 51 6.40 6.18 1.71
C PHE A 51 7.34 6.44 0.54
N ASP A 52 7.71 5.34 -0.13
CA ASP A 52 8.51 5.34 -1.33
C ASP A 52 7.74 4.65 -2.44
N SER A 53 7.86 5.17 -3.66
CA SER A 53 7.28 4.57 -4.85
C SER A 53 8.41 4.20 -5.80
N TYR A 54 8.37 2.98 -6.31
CA TYR A 54 9.35 2.45 -7.24
C TYR A 54 8.67 2.04 -8.53
N ILE A 55 9.35 2.23 -9.64
CA ILE A 55 8.87 1.82 -10.96
C ILE A 55 9.88 0.84 -11.55
N TRP A 56 9.37 -0.22 -12.18
CA TRP A 56 10.20 -1.19 -12.88
C TRP A 56 10.72 -0.56 -14.16
N HIS A 57 12.05 -0.54 -14.31
CA HIS A 57 12.70 0.01 -15.49
C HIS A 57 14.05 -0.67 -15.69
N ASP A 58 14.29 -1.16 -16.91
CA ASP A 58 15.55 -1.80 -17.28
C ASP A 58 16.00 -2.89 -16.32
N GLY A 59 15.08 -3.81 -15.98
CA GLY A 59 15.40 -4.99 -15.22
C GLY A 59 15.45 -4.81 -13.71
N ARG A 60 15.04 -3.65 -13.17
CA ARG A 60 15.02 -3.45 -11.72
C ARG A 60 14.02 -2.35 -11.34
N PHE A 61 13.66 -2.36 -10.08
CA PHE A 61 12.86 -1.27 -9.51
C PHE A 61 13.76 -0.08 -9.21
N ARG A 62 13.31 1.09 -9.63
CA ARG A 62 14.00 2.36 -9.38
C ARG A 62 13.09 3.30 -8.63
N LEU A 63 13.66 4.06 -7.71
CA LEU A 63 12.89 5.04 -6.95
C LEU A 63 12.30 6.08 -7.89
N ALA A 64 10.97 6.17 -7.92
CA ALA A 64 10.25 7.13 -8.74
C ALA A 64 9.80 8.34 -7.93
N GLY A 65 9.58 8.18 -6.63
CA GLY A 65 9.19 9.27 -5.77
C GLY A 65 9.13 8.83 -4.33
N ASN A 66 9.19 9.80 -3.44
CA ASN A 66 9.00 9.54 -2.02
C ASN A 66 8.21 10.69 -1.41
N GLY A 67 7.68 10.46 -0.24
CA GLY A 67 6.90 11.46 0.44
C GLY A 67 6.27 10.93 1.70
N GLU A 68 5.11 11.45 1.99
CA GLU A 68 4.40 11.13 3.22
C GLU A 68 3.02 10.59 2.87
N TYR A 69 2.47 9.77 3.76
CA TYR A 69 1.12 9.28 3.62
C TYR A 69 0.36 9.44 4.92
N TYR A 70 -0.95 9.46 4.78
CA TYR A 70 -1.86 9.58 5.92
C TYR A 70 -3.11 8.78 5.61
N ILE A 71 -3.58 8.01 6.59
CA ILE A 71 -4.82 7.24 6.45
C ILE A 71 -5.79 7.66 7.53
N TYR A 72 -7.00 8.00 7.13
CA TYR A 72 -8.11 8.23 8.03
C TYR A 72 -9.29 7.40 7.56
N LYS A 73 -9.68 6.43 8.37
CA LYS A 73 -10.67 5.42 7.98
C LYS A 73 -10.20 4.69 6.74
N ASN A 74 -10.93 4.76 5.63
CA ASN A 74 -10.53 4.12 4.37
C ASN A 74 -10.00 5.13 3.34
N ARG A 75 -9.71 6.34 3.77
CA ARG A 75 -9.15 7.37 2.89
C ARG A 75 -7.65 7.41 3.04
N LEU A 76 -6.97 7.19 1.93
CA LEU A 76 -5.52 7.27 1.85
C LEU A 76 -5.14 8.57 1.16
N ARG A 77 -4.20 9.29 1.75
CA ARG A 77 -3.59 10.47 1.13
C ARG A 77 -2.10 10.28 1.04
N GLN A 78 -1.54 10.58 -0.13
CA GLN A 78 -0.11 10.51 -0.37
C GLN A 78 0.36 11.84 -0.94
N THR A 79 1.41 12.40 -0.35
CA THR A 79 2.01 13.63 -0.85
C THR A 79 3.39 13.30 -1.39
N VAL A 80 3.58 13.52 -2.68
CA VAL A 80 4.81 13.24 -3.41
C VAL A 80 5.15 14.46 -4.23
N ASN A 81 6.37 14.98 -4.09
CA ASN A 81 6.83 16.13 -4.87
C ASN A 81 5.85 17.31 -4.79
N ARG A 82 5.32 17.58 -3.59
CA ARG A 82 4.37 18.66 -3.29
C ARG A 82 2.99 18.47 -3.89
N GLU A 83 2.72 17.32 -4.49
CA GLU A 83 1.39 16.99 -4.98
C GLU A 83 0.73 15.98 -4.05
N THR A 84 -0.54 16.20 -3.74
CA THR A 84 -1.29 15.32 -2.87
C THR A 84 -2.31 14.54 -3.68
N TYR A 85 -2.29 13.22 -3.51
CA TYR A 85 -3.24 12.30 -4.12
C TYR A 85 -4.08 11.69 -3.02
N ALA A 86 -5.37 11.55 -3.28
CA ALA A 86 -6.30 10.95 -2.33
C ALA A 86 -7.11 9.87 -3.01
N GLY A 87 -7.42 8.83 -2.27
CA GLY A 87 -8.21 7.73 -2.79
C GLY A 87 -8.83 6.92 -1.68
N ILE A 88 -9.61 5.93 -2.08
CA ILE A 88 -10.21 4.97 -1.16
C ILE A 88 -9.39 3.71 -1.20
N MET A 89 -8.99 3.24 -0.03
CA MET A 89 -8.26 1.99 0.09
C MET A 89 -9.04 0.98 0.91
N ASP A 90 -8.80 -0.29 0.64
CA ASP A 90 -9.46 -1.37 1.36
C ASP A 90 -8.54 -2.58 1.40
N PHE A 91 -8.57 -3.32 2.52
CA PHE A 91 -7.86 -4.59 2.61
C PHE A 91 -8.85 -5.72 2.33
N THR A 92 -8.66 -6.42 1.23
CA THR A 92 -9.51 -7.56 0.91
C THR A 92 -9.05 -8.82 1.62
N THR A 93 -7.76 -8.91 1.90
CA THR A 93 -7.15 -9.94 2.75
C THR A 93 -6.01 -9.30 3.52
N ASP A 94 -5.33 -10.08 4.38
CA ASP A 94 -4.16 -9.59 5.10
C ASP A 94 -3.02 -9.18 4.18
N SER A 95 -3.00 -9.70 2.97
CA SER A 95 -1.90 -9.48 2.03
C SER A 95 -2.36 -8.86 0.71
N THR A 96 -3.60 -8.41 0.61
CA THR A 96 -4.12 -7.79 -0.60
C THR A 96 -4.84 -6.50 -0.26
N MET A 97 -4.46 -5.44 -0.96
CA MET A 97 -5.01 -4.10 -0.77
C MET A 97 -5.48 -3.55 -2.11
N THR A 98 -6.62 -2.87 -2.10
CA THR A 98 -7.10 -2.13 -3.27
C THR A 98 -7.03 -0.64 -3.01
N ILE A 99 -6.69 0.11 -4.04
CA ILE A 99 -6.72 1.58 -3.99
C ILE A 99 -7.42 2.08 -5.24
N LYS A 100 -8.42 2.93 -5.04
CA LYS A 100 -9.05 3.65 -6.14
C LYS A 100 -8.82 5.13 -5.90
N TRP A 101 -7.98 5.74 -6.73
CA TRP A 101 -7.68 7.16 -6.61
C TRP A 101 -8.86 7.99 -7.07
N ASP A 102 -9.07 9.14 -6.43
CA ASP A 102 -10.14 10.05 -6.79
C ASP A 102 -9.98 10.51 -8.24
N GLY A 103 -11.07 10.46 -9.00
CA GLY A 103 -11.04 10.84 -10.40
C GLY A 103 -10.63 9.74 -11.36
N GLU A 104 -10.14 8.62 -10.85
CA GLU A 104 -9.75 7.48 -11.67
C GLU A 104 -10.85 6.42 -11.67
N THR A 105 -10.97 5.69 -12.77
CA THR A 105 -11.96 4.61 -12.87
C THR A 105 -11.35 3.26 -12.52
N ALA A 106 -10.03 3.11 -12.67
CA ALA A 106 -9.36 1.85 -12.41
C ALA A 106 -9.16 1.61 -10.93
N MET A 107 -9.43 0.39 -10.48
CA MET A 107 -9.10 -0.05 -9.15
C MET A 107 -7.76 -0.75 -9.17
N LEU A 108 -6.80 -0.24 -8.41
CA LEU A 108 -5.47 -0.82 -8.33
C LEU A 108 -5.44 -1.89 -7.26
N ILE A 109 -4.86 -3.03 -7.59
CA ILE A 109 -4.75 -4.15 -6.65
C ILE A 109 -3.28 -4.37 -6.34
N PHE A 110 -2.94 -4.31 -5.05
CA PHE A 110 -1.58 -4.48 -4.56
C PHE A 110 -1.50 -5.73 -3.71
N LYS A 111 -0.39 -6.45 -3.84
CA LYS A 111 -0.09 -7.62 -3.02
C LYS A 111 1.07 -7.30 -2.11
N LYS A 112 0.94 -7.65 -0.84
CA LYS A 112 1.98 -7.42 0.15
C LYS A 112 3.13 -8.41 -0.06
N LEU A 113 4.34 -7.87 -0.07
CA LEU A 113 5.53 -8.69 -0.17
C LEU A 113 5.91 -9.22 1.22
N PRO A 114 6.45 -10.44 1.30
CA PRO A 114 6.95 -10.94 2.57
C PRO A 114 8.14 -10.10 3.04
N LYS A 115 8.33 -10.02 4.36
CA LYS A 115 9.52 -9.40 4.90
C LYS A 115 10.74 -10.17 4.46
N LYS A 116 11.77 -9.43 4.02
CA LYS A 116 13.04 -10.07 3.72
C LYS A 116 13.63 -10.64 4.99
N PRO A 117 14.17 -11.88 4.96
CA PRO A 117 14.90 -12.39 6.11
C PRO A 117 16.06 -11.46 6.41
N GLN A 118 16.26 -11.18 7.68
CA GLN A 118 17.43 -10.39 8.08
C GLN A 118 18.67 -11.23 7.94
N SER A 119 19.63 -10.68 7.25
CA SER A 119 20.92 -11.34 7.07
C SER A 119 21.91 -10.88 8.12
#